data_a42f8ac61fae23edd9be875f23dc81db
#
_entry.id   a42f8ac61fae23edd9be875f23dc81db
#
_cell.length_a   1.000
_cell.length_b   1.000
_cell.length_c   1.000
_cell.angle_alpha   90.00
_cell.angle_beta   90.00
_cell.angle_gamma   90.00
#
_symmetry.space_group_name_H-M   'P 1'
#
loop_
_entity.id
_entity.type
_entity.pdbx_description
1 polymer ?
#
loop_
_entity_poly.entity_id
_entity_poly.type
_entity_poly.pdbx_seq_one_letter_code
_entity_poly.pdbx_strand_id
1 'polypeptide(L)'
;MANNATAPKSAPKKSDKCFTGIKSGFLVIVFCWILAESVSVFVFGYKSHFADGDAWTNIPFSFFNEGEHEPVGGDIIGTVYKGGLIVPIIWTLLFTVVALAIERTFAIRTANGKGNLAKFAAEVKKALRSGDIDKAEQICDKQKGSVANVVLAALTEYKKQLSTDL
;
A
#
# COMPACT_ATOMS: atom_id res chain seq x y z
N MET A 1 -46.18 29.61 24.79
CA MET A 1 -45.79 29.50 23.37
C MET A 1 -44.43 28.83 23.31
N ALA A 2 -44.41 27.62 22.83
CA ALA A 2 -43.27 26.71 22.93
C ALA A 2 -42.19 27.08 21.91
N ASN A 3 -40.98 27.36 22.41
CA ASN A 3 -39.80 27.59 21.61
C ASN A 3 -39.21 26.23 21.20
N ASN A 4 -39.42 25.87 19.95
CA ASN A 4 -38.86 24.67 19.34
C ASN A 4 -37.38 24.95 18.98
N ALA A 5 -36.48 24.75 19.93
CA ALA A 5 -35.06 24.75 19.71
C ALA A 5 -34.69 23.45 18.97
N THR A 6 -34.56 23.56 17.64
CA THR A 6 -34.10 22.48 16.79
C THR A 6 -32.61 22.23 17.09
N ALA A 7 -32.32 21.11 17.74
CA ALA A 7 -30.96 20.65 18.02
C ALA A 7 -30.15 20.51 16.74
N PRO A 8 -28.86 20.92 16.70
CA PRO A 8 -28.00 20.74 15.56
C PRO A 8 -27.66 19.24 15.40
N LYS A 9 -28.27 18.64 14.40
CA LYS A 9 -28.07 17.24 14.00
C LYS A 9 -26.90 17.19 13.02
N SER A 10 -25.71 16.98 13.47
CA SER A 10 -24.69 16.32 12.66
C SER A 10 -23.55 15.79 13.52
N ALA A 11 -23.72 14.55 13.99
CA ALA A 11 -22.55 13.76 14.33
C ALA A 11 -21.67 13.63 13.07
N PRO A 12 -20.35 13.76 13.18
CA PRO A 12 -19.46 13.62 12.02
C PRO A 12 -19.70 12.25 11.40
N LYS A 13 -20.11 12.23 10.15
CA LYS A 13 -20.24 11.01 9.35
C LYS A 13 -18.92 10.30 9.40
N LYS A 14 -18.90 9.11 9.98
CA LYS A 14 -17.73 8.24 10.13
C LYS A 14 -16.99 8.21 8.80
N SER A 15 -15.78 8.77 8.78
CA SER A 15 -14.86 8.79 7.66
C SER A 15 -14.84 7.44 6.97
N ASP A 16 -15.12 7.43 5.67
CA ASP A 16 -14.93 6.27 4.83
C ASP A 16 -13.52 5.72 5.07
N LYS A 17 -13.42 4.41 5.18
CA LYS A 17 -12.22 3.64 5.55
C LYS A 17 -10.97 4.24 4.88
N CYS A 18 -10.21 5.00 5.64
CA CYS A 18 -8.86 5.34 5.28
C CYS A 18 -8.13 4.01 5.02
N PHE A 19 -7.50 3.86 3.86
CA PHE A 19 -6.69 2.69 3.54
C PHE A 19 -5.69 2.50 4.68
N THR A 20 -5.99 1.54 5.55
CA THR A 20 -5.07 1.15 6.61
C THR A 20 -4.06 0.24 5.92
N GLY A 21 -2.88 0.75 5.62
CA GLY A 21 -1.79 -0.03 5.05
C GLY A 21 -1.53 -1.32 5.83
N ILE A 22 -0.70 -2.18 5.30
CA ILE A 22 -0.40 -3.49 5.87
C ILE A 22 -0.05 -3.33 7.35
N LYS A 23 -0.93 -3.83 8.23
CA LYS A 23 -0.78 -3.71 9.69
C LYS A 23 0.41 -4.51 10.24
N SER A 24 0.88 -5.50 9.48
CA SER A 24 1.99 -6.36 9.88
C SER A 24 2.98 -6.50 8.75
N GLY A 25 4.01 -5.66 8.76
CA GLY A 25 5.15 -5.76 7.82
C GLY A 25 5.83 -7.13 7.91
N PHE A 26 5.80 -7.77 9.07
CA PHE A 26 6.35 -9.11 9.25
C PHE A 26 5.67 -10.16 8.37
N LEU A 27 4.34 -10.12 8.25
CA LEU A 27 3.59 -11.05 7.38
C LEU A 27 3.95 -10.86 5.90
N VAL A 28 4.23 -9.62 5.48
CA VAL A 28 4.69 -9.35 4.11
C VAL A 28 6.03 -9.98 3.85
N ILE A 29 6.98 -9.82 4.78
CA ILE A 29 8.32 -10.40 4.66
C ILE A 29 8.24 -11.92 4.59
N VAL A 30 7.44 -12.57 5.47
CA VAL A 30 7.24 -14.01 5.45
C VAL A 30 6.62 -14.48 4.15
N PHE A 31 5.62 -13.77 3.64
CA PHE A 31 4.99 -14.09 2.36
C PHE A 31 5.97 -13.94 1.19
N CYS A 32 6.75 -12.87 1.16
CA CYS A 32 7.79 -12.65 0.15
C CYS A 32 8.88 -13.72 0.22
N TRP A 33 9.22 -14.18 1.42
CA TRP A 33 10.19 -15.26 1.61
C TRP A 33 9.66 -16.58 1.05
N ILE A 34 8.41 -16.95 1.34
CA ILE A 34 7.77 -18.15 0.78
C ILE A 34 7.72 -18.07 -0.76
N LEU A 35 7.40 -16.91 -1.32
CA LEU A 35 7.42 -16.70 -2.77
C LEU A 35 8.83 -16.85 -3.34
N ALA A 36 9.84 -16.29 -2.69
CA ALA A 36 11.23 -16.38 -3.13
C ALA A 36 11.73 -17.83 -3.14
N GLU A 37 11.41 -18.59 -2.10
CA GLU A 37 11.70 -20.03 -2.03
C GLU A 37 10.96 -20.80 -3.13
N SER A 38 9.68 -20.50 -3.36
CA SER A 38 8.92 -21.13 -4.45
C SER A 38 9.56 -20.86 -5.81
N VAL A 39 9.98 -19.63 -6.10
CA VAL A 39 10.66 -19.29 -7.35
C VAL A 39 12.01 -19.98 -7.44
N SER A 40 12.77 -19.99 -6.36
CA SER A 40 14.09 -20.65 -6.31
C SER A 40 13.99 -22.14 -6.63
N VAL A 41 13.02 -22.83 -6.05
CA VAL A 41 12.81 -24.26 -6.23
C VAL A 41 12.19 -24.59 -7.59
N PHE A 42 11.09 -23.93 -7.97
CA PHE A 42 10.31 -24.31 -9.15
C PHE A 42 10.85 -23.74 -10.47
N VAL A 43 11.50 -22.57 -10.43
CA VAL A 43 12.04 -21.92 -11.62
C VAL A 43 13.52 -22.24 -11.77
N PHE A 44 14.33 -21.92 -10.77
CA PHE A 44 15.79 -22.10 -10.87
C PHE A 44 16.24 -23.55 -10.68
N GLY A 45 15.53 -24.31 -9.83
CA GLY A 45 15.77 -25.74 -9.58
C GLY A 45 15.15 -26.68 -10.62
N TYR A 46 14.63 -26.16 -11.76
CA TYR A 46 14.00 -27.01 -12.76
C TYR A 46 15.02 -27.89 -13.48
N LYS A 47 14.66 -29.15 -13.71
CA LYS A 47 15.56 -30.20 -14.28
C LYS A 47 16.26 -29.82 -15.56
N SER A 48 15.65 -28.99 -16.41
CA SER A 48 16.25 -28.59 -17.71
C SER A 48 17.50 -27.73 -17.57
N HIS A 49 17.75 -27.18 -16.39
CA HIS A 49 18.93 -26.32 -16.14
C HIS A 49 20.14 -27.09 -15.65
N PHE A 50 20.00 -28.41 -15.40
CA PHE A 50 21.06 -29.26 -14.87
C PHE A 50 21.35 -30.46 -15.81
N ALA A 51 22.64 -30.78 -15.98
CA ALA A 51 23.05 -31.87 -16.82
C ALA A 51 22.59 -33.25 -16.28
N ASP A 52 22.53 -33.41 -14.97
CA ASP A 52 22.17 -34.65 -14.29
C ASP A 52 20.68 -34.84 -14.09
N GLY A 53 19.86 -33.85 -14.38
CA GLY A 53 18.39 -33.92 -14.28
C GLY A 53 17.79 -34.07 -12.87
N ASP A 54 18.61 -34.08 -11.83
CA ASP A 54 18.19 -34.46 -10.45
C ASP A 54 17.94 -33.32 -9.48
N ALA A 55 18.00 -32.08 -9.93
CA ALA A 55 17.79 -30.91 -9.04
C ALA A 55 16.45 -30.89 -8.30
N TRP A 56 15.44 -31.57 -8.83
CA TRP A 56 14.08 -31.63 -8.26
C TRP A 56 13.92 -32.57 -7.06
N THR A 57 14.88 -33.42 -6.77
CA THR A 57 14.71 -34.50 -5.79
C THR A 57 14.98 -34.09 -4.34
N ASN A 58 15.53 -32.89 -4.13
CA ASN A 58 16.00 -32.45 -2.82
C ASN A 58 15.28 -31.20 -2.29
N ILE A 59 13.97 -31.23 -2.24
CA ILE A 59 13.13 -30.18 -1.66
C ILE A 59 12.75 -30.57 -0.22
N PRO A 60 12.63 -29.63 0.77
CA PRO A 60 12.09 -28.27 0.62
C PRO A 60 13.00 -27.09 0.96
N PHE A 61 14.25 -27.26 1.24
CA PHE A 61 15.12 -26.15 1.62
C PHE A 61 16.39 -26.12 0.80
N SER A 62 16.52 -25.15 -0.11
CA SER A 62 17.74 -24.90 -0.87
C SER A 62 18.96 -24.58 0.01
N PHE A 63 18.75 -24.32 1.30
CA PHE A 63 19.79 -24.11 2.31
C PHE A 63 20.79 -25.25 2.48
N PHE A 64 20.35 -26.46 2.21
CA PHE A 64 21.14 -27.66 2.50
C PHE A 64 21.63 -28.37 1.25
N ASN A 65 21.28 -27.83 0.08
CA ASN A 65 21.74 -28.39 -1.19
C ASN A 65 23.07 -27.76 -1.64
N GLU A 66 24.13 -28.06 -0.95
CA GLU A 66 25.48 -28.02 -1.52
C GLU A 66 25.64 -29.19 -2.54
N GLY A 67 24.62 -29.37 -3.40
CA GLY A 67 24.56 -30.47 -4.33
C GLY A 67 25.53 -30.29 -5.48
N GLU A 68 26.16 -31.39 -5.85
CA GLU A 68 27.04 -31.58 -7.00
C GLU A 68 26.33 -31.44 -8.38
N HIS A 69 25.22 -30.66 -8.43
CA HIS A 69 24.47 -30.46 -9.67
C HIS A 69 25.20 -29.50 -10.59
N GLU A 70 25.73 -30.01 -11.68
CA GLU A 70 26.38 -29.18 -12.68
C GLU A 70 25.33 -28.54 -13.61
N PRO A 71 25.28 -27.19 -13.68
CA PRO A 71 24.41 -26.52 -14.62
C PRO A 71 24.82 -26.83 -16.05
N VAL A 72 23.87 -26.92 -16.96
CA VAL A 72 24.13 -27.05 -18.37
C VAL A 72 25.04 -25.91 -18.82
N GLY A 73 26.11 -26.22 -19.58
CA GLY A 73 27.09 -25.21 -19.98
C GLY A 73 26.45 -24.01 -20.64
N GLY A 74 26.65 -22.83 -20.05
CA GLY A 74 26.07 -21.57 -20.53
C GLY A 74 24.68 -21.20 -19.94
N ASP A 75 24.06 -22.05 -19.10
CA ASP A 75 22.82 -21.75 -18.46
C ASP A 75 23.03 -20.88 -17.20
N ILE A 76 22.62 -19.61 -17.31
CA ILE A 76 22.72 -18.63 -16.23
C ILE A 76 21.78 -19.03 -15.06
N ILE A 77 20.63 -19.61 -15.34
CA ILE A 77 19.60 -19.95 -14.33
C ILE A 77 20.12 -21.05 -13.41
N GLY A 78 20.68 -22.12 -13.97
CA GLY A 78 21.31 -23.20 -13.21
C GLY A 78 22.53 -22.71 -12.40
N THR A 79 23.28 -21.76 -12.94
CA THR A 79 24.42 -21.15 -12.24
C THR A 79 23.96 -20.30 -11.05
N VAL A 80 22.85 -19.58 -11.20
CA VAL A 80 22.23 -18.81 -10.11
C VAL A 80 21.75 -19.73 -8.97
N TYR A 81 21.18 -20.89 -9.30
CA TYR A 81 20.76 -21.87 -8.30
C TYR A 81 21.94 -22.37 -7.44
N LYS A 82 23.13 -22.56 -8.03
CA LYS A 82 24.36 -22.91 -7.30
C LYS A 82 24.79 -21.87 -6.25
N GLY A 83 24.26 -20.65 -6.30
CA GLY A 83 24.49 -19.62 -5.29
C GLY A 83 23.91 -19.97 -3.89
N GLY A 84 23.19 -21.08 -3.76
CA GLY A 84 22.70 -21.63 -2.52
C GLY A 84 21.83 -20.63 -1.74
N LEU A 85 22.05 -20.53 -0.43
CA LEU A 85 21.30 -19.70 0.53
C LEU A 85 21.20 -18.21 0.15
N ILE A 86 22.22 -17.67 -0.49
CA ILE A 86 22.30 -16.22 -0.76
C ILE A 86 21.23 -15.81 -1.77
N VAL A 87 20.93 -16.66 -2.73
CA VAL A 87 19.99 -16.36 -3.82
C VAL A 87 18.56 -16.14 -3.32
N PRO A 88 17.92 -17.03 -2.53
CA PRO A 88 16.58 -16.80 -2.00
C PRO A 88 16.51 -15.58 -1.07
N ILE A 89 17.59 -15.27 -0.34
CA ILE A 89 17.66 -14.04 0.48
C ILE A 89 17.57 -12.80 -0.40
N ILE A 90 18.35 -12.72 -1.48
CA ILE A 90 18.31 -11.58 -2.41
C ILE A 90 16.93 -11.45 -3.05
N TRP A 91 16.31 -12.54 -3.50
CA TRP A 91 14.96 -12.53 -4.06
C TRP A 91 13.90 -12.10 -3.04
N THR A 92 14.03 -12.53 -1.79
CA THR A 92 13.13 -12.10 -0.71
C THR A 92 13.19 -10.58 -0.51
N LEU A 93 14.40 -10.01 -0.49
CA LEU A 93 14.59 -8.57 -0.38
C LEU A 93 13.99 -7.83 -1.58
N LEU A 94 14.23 -8.32 -2.79
CA LEU A 94 13.68 -7.75 -4.01
C LEU A 94 12.14 -7.73 -3.97
N PHE A 95 11.50 -8.87 -3.69
CA PHE A 95 10.04 -8.96 -3.61
C PHE A 95 9.47 -8.07 -2.50
N THR A 96 10.15 -7.98 -1.35
CA THR A 96 9.74 -7.11 -0.25
C THR A 96 9.77 -5.64 -0.66
N VAL A 97 10.82 -5.18 -1.33
CA VAL A 97 10.92 -3.80 -1.81
C VAL A 97 9.81 -3.49 -2.82
N VAL A 98 9.58 -4.40 -3.79
CA VAL A 98 8.53 -4.23 -4.79
C VAL A 98 7.14 -4.20 -4.13
N ALA A 99 6.85 -5.10 -3.20
CA ALA A 99 5.59 -5.15 -2.49
C ALA A 99 5.32 -3.86 -1.71
N LEU A 100 6.33 -3.36 -0.98
CA LEU A 100 6.23 -2.11 -0.24
C LEU A 100 6.08 -0.88 -1.17
N ALA A 101 6.77 -0.86 -2.31
CA ALA A 101 6.63 0.21 -3.29
C ALA A 101 5.21 0.27 -3.87
N ILE A 102 4.63 -0.89 -4.18
CA ILE A 102 3.25 -1.00 -4.66
C ILE A 102 2.27 -0.52 -3.58
N GLU A 103 2.42 -1.00 -2.35
CA GLU A 103 1.58 -0.58 -1.22
C GLU A 103 1.62 0.94 -1.03
N ARG A 104 2.80 1.54 -0.99
CA ARG A 104 2.96 2.99 -0.84
C ARG A 104 2.33 3.77 -1.98
N THR A 105 2.46 3.28 -3.20
CA THR A 105 1.83 3.90 -4.36
C THR A 105 0.30 3.90 -4.24
N PHE A 106 -0.30 2.78 -3.81
CA PHE A 106 -1.73 2.70 -3.56
C PHE A 106 -2.17 3.59 -2.40
N ALA A 107 -1.42 3.63 -1.30
CA ALA A 107 -1.70 4.49 -0.17
C ALA A 107 -1.73 5.97 -0.57
N ILE A 108 -0.75 6.43 -1.33
CA ILE A 108 -0.68 7.81 -1.82
C ILE A 108 -1.83 8.13 -2.78
N ARG A 109 -2.14 7.22 -3.71
CA ARG A 109 -3.28 7.40 -4.63
C ARG A 109 -4.60 7.53 -3.88
N THR A 110 -4.82 6.68 -2.87
CA THR A 110 -6.02 6.73 -2.03
C THR A 110 -6.08 8.00 -1.18
N ALA A 111 -4.93 8.47 -0.66
CA ALA A 111 -4.86 9.72 0.09
C ALA A 111 -5.20 10.96 -0.74
N ASN A 112 -4.82 10.98 -2.01
CA ASN A 112 -5.12 12.10 -2.93
C ASN A 112 -6.60 12.22 -3.28
N GLY A 113 -7.40 11.15 -3.11
CA GLY A 113 -8.83 11.15 -3.44
C GLY A 113 -9.11 11.05 -4.94
N LYS A 114 -10.30 11.49 -5.37
CA LYS A 114 -10.83 11.25 -6.72
C LYS A 114 -10.45 12.31 -7.77
N GLY A 115 -9.78 13.40 -7.40
CA GLY A 115 -9.54 14.51 -8.29
C GLY A 115 -8.11 15.05 -8.25
N ASN A 116 -7.90 16.13 -9.01
CA ASN A 116 -6.63 16.86 -8.99
C ASN A 116 -6.55 17.71 -7.71
N LEU A 117 -5.58 17.40 -6.86
CA LEU A 117 -5.39 18.06 -5.57
C LEU A 117 -5.17 19.57 -5.69
N ALA A 118 -4.49 20.04 -6.76
CA ALA A 118 -4.26 21.45 -7.00
C ALA A 118 -5.57 22.19 -7.33
N LYS A 119 -6.46 21.59 -8.13
CA LYS A 119 -7.80 22.15 -8.40
C LYS A 119 -8.64 22.18 -7.14
N PHE A 120 -8.67 21.10 -6.38
CA PHE A 120 -9.36 21.02 -5.11
C PHE A 120 -8.93 22.13 -4.15
N ALA A 121 -7.62 22.32 -3.96
CA ALA A 121 -7.10 23.37 -3.08
C ALA A 121 -7.50 24.80 -3.56
N ALA A 122 -7.47 25.03 -4.87
CA ALA A 122 -7.90 26.29 -5.45
C ALA A 122 -9.39 26.58 -5.26
N GLU A 123 -10.25 25.54 -5.44
CA GLU A 123 -11.70 25.65 -5.26
C GLU A 123 -12.08 25.87 -3.79
N VAL A 124 -11.47 25.15 -2.85
CA VAL A 124 -11.68 25.35 -1.41
C VAL A 124 -11.23 26.75 -1.02
N LYS A 125 -10.04 27.19 -1.45
CA LYS A 125 -9.55 28.55 -1.18
C LYS A 125 -10.48 29.63 -1.73
N LYS A 126 -11.07 29.43 -2.91
CA LYS A 126 -12.05 30.33 -3.50
C LYS A 126 -13.33 30.40 -2.67
N ALA A 127 -13.88 29.26 -2.26
CA ALA A 127 -15.08 29.19 -1.43
C ALA A 127 -14.87 29.86 -0.06
N LEU A 128 -13.71 29.65 0.57
CA LEU A 128 -13.38 30.30 1.85
C LEU A 128 -13.23 31.83 1.73
N ARG A 129 -12.65 32.30 0.63
CA ARG A 129 -12.54 33.74 0.38
C ARG A 129 -13.90 34.43 0.16
N SER A 130 -14.87 33.69 -0.37
CA SER A 130 -16.25 34.20 -0.50
C SER A 130 -17.10 34.04 0.77
N GLY A 131 -16.55 33.48 1.87
CA GLY A 131 -17.25 33.24 3.12
C GLY A 131 -18.23 32.05 3.08
N ASP A 132 -18.23 31.28 2.00
CA ASP A 132 -19.17 30.19 1.78
C ASP A 132 -18.59 28.85 2.31
N ILE A 133 -18.72 28.64 3.62
CA ILE A 133 -18.18 27.46 4.31
C ILE A 133 -18.92 26.20 3.86
N ASP A 134 -20.24 26.27 3.63
CA ASP A 134 -21.05 25.11 3.25
C ASP A 134 -20.64 24.59 1.86
N LYS A 135 -20.27 25.48 0.96
CA LYS A 135 -19.73 25.11 -0.35
C LYS A 135 -18.34 24.50 -0.23
N ALA A 136 -17.49 24.99 0.67
CA ALA A 136 -16.20 24.39 0.93
C ALA A 136 -16.34 22.95 1.45
N GLU A 137 -17.31 22.68 2.36
CA GLU A 137 -17.63 21.34 2.83
C GLU A 137 -18.07 20.40 1.69
N GLN A 138 -18.95 20.89 0.79
CA GLN A 138 -19.40 20.08 -0.36
C GLN A 138 -18.26 19.74 -1.33
N ILE A 139 -17.30 20.65 -1.51
CA ILE A 139 -16.11 20.40 -2.34
C ILE A 139 -15.25 19.30 -1.70
N CYS A 140 -15.08 19.31 -0.37
CA CYS A 140 -14.36 18.28 0.37
C CYS A 140 -15.06 16.91 0.25
N ASP A 141 -16.37 16.85 0.36
CA ASP A 141 -17.14 15.61 0.21
C ASP A 141 -17.06 15.00 -1.19
N LYS A 142 -16.95 15.83 -2.23
CA LYS A 142 -16.77 15.36 -3.61
C LYS A 142 -15.37 14.82 -3.87
N GLN A 143 -14.35 15.47 -3.33
CA GLN A 143 -12.94 15.08 -3.53
C GLN A 143 -12.64 13.72 -2.91
N LYS A 144 -13.15 13.45 -1.71
CA LYS A 144 -12.81 12.27 -0.89
C LYS A 144 -11.29 12.11 -0.69
N GLY A 145 -10.87 11.27 0.23
CA GLY A 145 -9.45 11.06 0.51
C GLY A 145 -8.98 11.73 1.81
N SER A 146 -7.75 11.41 2.22
CA SER A 146 -7.24 11.86 3.52
C SER A 146 -7.08 13.37 3.62
N VAL A 147 -6.66 14.02 2.53
CA VAL A 147 -6.48 15.47 2.48
C VAL A 147 -7.83 16.20 2.62
N ALA A 148 -8.84 15.75 1.87
CA ALA A 148 -10.18 16.32 1.97
C ALA A 148 -10.78 16.16 3.36
N ASN A 149 -10.55 15.01 4.01
CA ASN A 149 -11.03 14.75 5.37
C ASN A 149 -10.38 15.66 6.41
N VAL A 150 -9.08 15.96 6.28
CA VAL A 150 -8.39 16.91 7.17
C VAL A 150 -8.95 18.31 7.01
N VAL A 151 -9.15 18.77 5.79
CA VAL A 151 -9.73 20.08 5.49
C VAL A 151 -11.18 20.15 6.02
N LEU A 152 -11.98 19.10 5.81
CA LEU A 152 -13.35 19.01 6.31
C LEU A 152 -13.39 19.10 7.85
N ALA A 153 -12.51 18.38 8.55
CA ALA A 153 -12.42 18.45 10.01
C ALA A 153 -12.07 19.86 10.49
N ALA A 154 -11.14 20.54 9.82
CA ALA A 154 -10.77 21.91 10.15
C ALA A 154 -11.94 22.88 9.91
N LEU A 155 -12.70 22.73 8.82
CA LEU A 155 -13.88 23.54 8.52
C LEU A 155 -15.00 23.35 9.55
N THR A 156 -15.22 22.10 9.96
CA THR A 156 -16.22 21.77 10.98
C THR A 156 -15.90 22.41 12.33
N GLU A 157 -14.60 22.36 12.74
CA GLU A 157 -14.18 22.98 13.99
C GLU A 157 -14.24 24.51 13.91
N TYR A 158 -13.83 25.10 12.79
CA TYR A 158 -13.96 26.54 12.55
C TYR A 158 -15.41 27.03 12.63
N LYS A 159 -16.35 26.29 12.03
CA LYS A 159 -17.79 26.58 12.07
C LYS A 159 -18.33 26.51 13.50
N LYS A 160 -17.85 25.55 14.30
CA LYS A 160 -18.22 25.40 15.70
C LYS A 160 -17.74 26.57 16.55
N GLN A 161 -16.50 27.02 16.37
CA GLN A 161 -15.97 28.19 17.07
C GLN A 161 -16.76 29.46 16.71
N LEU A 162 -17.06 29.68 15.44
CA LEU A 162 -17.85 30.82 15.01
C LEU A 162 -19.25 30.85 15.63
N SER A 163 -19.86 29.67 15.90
CA SER A 163 -21.14 29.54 16.56
C SER A 163 -21.09 29.70 18.09
N THR A 164 -19.90 29.63 18.68
CA THR A 164 -19.68 29.77 20.13
C THR A 164 -19.37 31.22 20.53
N ASP A 165 -18.82 31.99 19.59
CA ASP A 165 -18.45 33.39 19.76
C ASP A 165 -19.62 34.38 19.47
N LEU A 166 -20.78 33.88 19.07
CA LEU A 166 -22.04 34.61 18.86
C LEU A 166 -23.03 34.35 19.98
#